data_a867595327953b47b199cad523b06d3d
#
_entry.id   a867595327953b47b199cad523b06d3d
#
_cell.length_a   1.000
_cell.length_b   1.000
_cell.length_c   1.000
_cell.angle_alpha   90.00
_cell.angle_beta   90.00
_cell.angle_gamma   90.00
#
_symmetry.space_group_name_H-M   'P 1'
#
loop_
_entity.id
_entity.type
_entity.pdbx_description
1 polymer ?
#
loop_
_entity_poly.entity_id
_entity_poly.type
_entity_poly.pdbx_seq_one_letter_code
_entity_poly.pdbx_strand_id
1 'polypeptide(L)'
;RYLFVAIDRATRWVFMRTYRDQSERSSTDFLRRLKQAAPMKIKTILTDNGSQFTDRFTSKAKTPSGQHVFDLACLSLGIEHHLCPPRHPQTNGMVERFNGRISDIVNQTRFASAAELDDTLSQYLSTYNHLIPQRALKHQSPIQALKKWRSEKPELFVKRVDKQPGLDK
;
A
#
# COMPACT_ATOMS: atom_id res chain seq x y z
N ARG A 1 -0.37 2.61 17.37
CA ARG A 1 0.34 2.26 16.13
C ARG A 1 -0.39 2.83 14.92
N TYR A 2 0.35 3.09 13.86
CA TYR A 2 -0.16 3.61 12.60
C TYR A 2 0.00 2.56 11.52
N LEU A 3 -1.02 2.38 10.70
CA LEU A 3 -1.01 1.44 9.58
C LEU A 3 -0.76 2.21 8.28
N PHE A 4 0.31 1.86 7.59
CA PHE A 4 0.55 2.28 6.22
C PHE A 4 0.07 1.19 5.26
N VAL A 5 -0.66 1.58 4.24
CA VAL A 5 -1.28 0.68 3.25
C VAL A 5 -1.00 1.18 1.84
N ALA A 6 -0.58 0.28 0.97
CA ALA A 6 -0.50 0.51 -0.47
C ALA A 6 -1.35 -0.53 -1.20
N ILE A 7 -2.12 -0.08 -2.20
CA ILE A 7 -2.98 -0.94 -3.01
C ILE A 7 -2.66 -0.71 -4.49
N ASP A 8 -2.34 -1.78 -5.21
CA ASP A 8 -2.23 -1.72 -6.66
C ASP A 8 -3.61 -1.57 -7.31
N ARG A 9 -3.76 -0.56 -8.14
CA ARG A 9 -5.06 -0.22 -8.74
C ARG A 9 -5.57 -1.28 -9.72
N ALA A 10 -4.66 -1.94 -10.44
CA ALA A 10 -5.00 -2.92 -11.46
C ALA A 10 -5.38 -4.27 -10.87
N THR A 11 -4.60 -4.75 -9.89
CA THR A 11 -4.72 -6.10 -9.34
C THR A 11 -5.34 -6.16 -7.96
N ARG A 12 -5.54 -5.01 -7.31
CA ARG A 12 -5.97 -4.92 -5.91
C ARG A 12 -5.01 -5.56 -4.91
N TRP A 13 -3.81 -5.91 -5.33
CA TRP A 13 -2.77 -6.41 -4.44
C TRP A 13 -2.44 -5.36 -3.38
N VAL A 14 -2.35 -5.80 -2.15
CA VAL A 14 -2.11 -4.94 -1.00
C VAL A 14 -0.78 -5.28 -0.37
N PHE A 15 -0.06 -4.24 0.02
CA PHE A 15 1.04 -4.27 0.97
C PHE A 15 0.72 -3.37 2.14
N MET A 16 0.93 -3.83 3.35
CA MET A 16 0.72 -3.01 4.55
C MET A 16 1.78 -3.27 5.61
N ARG A 17 1.95 -2.28 6.49
CA ARG A 17 2.88 -2.37 7.61
C ARG A 17 2.49 -1.42 8.73
N THR A 18 2.72 -1.83 9.97
CA THR A 18 2.51 -0.99 11.15
C THR A 18 3.78 -0.25 11.53
N TYR A 19 3.61 0.99 12.00
CA TYR A 19 4.68 1.85 12.51
C TYR A 19 4.29 2.47 13.85
N ARG A 20 5.28 2.97 14.59
CA ARG A 20 5.05 3.67 15.86
C ARG A 20 4.54 5.09 15.65
N ASP A 21 4.85 5.69 14.51
CA ASP A 21 4.50 7.06 14.16
C ASP A 21 4.17 7.19 12.66
N GLN A 22 3.72 8.38 12.25
CA GLN A 22 3.47 8.76 10.86
C GLN A 22 4.53 9.77 10.38
N SER A 23 5.79 9.56 10.75
CA SER A 23 6.88 10.41 10.33
C SER A 23 7.28 10.20 8.86
N GLU A 24 8.03 11.16 8.31
CA GLU A 24 8.68 11.05 7.00
C GLU A 24 9.61 9.84 6.93
N ARG A 25 10.27 9.50 8.05
CA ARG A 25 11.12 8.31 8.16
C ARG A 25 10.30 7.03 8.00
N SER A 26 9.14 6.96 8.65
CA SER A 26 8.24 5.81 8.55
C SER A 26 7.67 5.65 7.14
N SER A 27 7.28 6.75 6.48
CA SER A 27 6.77 6.72 5.11
C SER A 27 7.84 6.31 4.09
N THR A 28 9.07 6.78 4.24
CA THR A 28 10.17 6.41 3.34
C THR A 28 10.65 4.97 3.55
N ASP A 29 10.66 4.46 4.79
CA ASP A 29 10.91 3.05 5.06
C ASP A 29 9.82 2.17 4.46
N PHE A 30 8.54 2.56 4.62
CA PHE A 30 7.42 1.88 4.00
C PHE A 30 7.56 1.80 2.47
N LEU A 31 7.89 2.91 1.81
CA LEU A 31 8.12 2.97 0.36
C LEU A 31 9.21 1.99 -0.09
N ARG A 32 10.33 1.95 0.62
CA ARG A 32 11.45 1.05 0.31
C ARG A 32 11.03 -0.42 0.43
N ARG A 33 10.33 -0.77 1.51
CA ARG A 33 9.83 -2.12 1.75
C ARG A 33 8.73 -2.50 0.75
N LEU A 34 7.85 -1.58 0.39
CA LEU A 34 6.85 -1.77 -0.65
C LEU A 34 7.52 -2.14 -1.98
N LYS A 35 8.55 -1.38 -2.39
CA LYS A 35 9.30 -1.68 -3.62
C LYS A 35 9.97 -3.04 -3.56
N GLN A 36 10.50 -3.43 -2.39
CA GLN A 36 11.09 -4.76 -2.21
C GLN A 36 10.06 -5.88 -2.24
N ALA A 37 8.85 -5.67 -1.71
CA ALA A 37 7.81 -6.69 -1.65
C ALA A 37 7.05 -6.84 -2.98
N ALA A 38 6.81 -5.75 -3.69
CA ALA A 38 6.01 -5.74 -4.91
C ALA A 38 6.58 -6.69 -5.98
N PRO A 39 5.77 -7.57 -6.57
CA PRO A 39 6.21 -8.42 -7.67
C PRO A 39 6.28 -7.67 -9.00
N MET A 40 5.59 -6.52 -9.10
CA MET A 40 5.54 -5.67 -10.30
C MET A 40 6.42 -4.43 -10.15
N LYS A 41 6.75 -3.81 -11.28
CA LYS A 41 7.40 -2.50 -11.32
C LYS A 41 6.42 -1.43 -10.85
N ILE A 42 6.80 -0.68 -9.83
CA ILE A 42 6.03 0.48 -9.38
C ILE A 42 6.51 1.68 -10.20
N LYS A 43 5.64 2.23 -11.04
CA LYS A 43 5.93 3.43 -11.86
C LYS A 43 5.47 4.70 -11.16
N THR A 44 4.29 4.66 -10.57
CA THR A 44 3.64 5.82 -9.96
C THR A 44 3.07 5.46 -8.60
N ILE A 45 3.21 6.35 -7.65
CA ILE A 45 2.53 6.27 -6.35
C ILE A 45 1.65 7.50 -6.18
N LEU A 46 0.42 7.25 -5.76
CA LEU A 46 -0.54 8.28 -5.38
C LEU A 46 -0.73 8.26 -3.87
N THR A 47 -0.52 9.40 -3.21
CA THR A 47 -0.74 9.55 -1.77
C THR A 47 -1.80 10.62 -1.48
N ASP A 48 -2.32 10.62 -0.27
CA ASP A 48 -3.02 11.77 0.26
C ASP A 48 -2.05 12.95 0.55
N ASN A 49 -2.58 14.04 1.11
CA ASN A 49 -1.79 15.21 1.43
C ASN A 49 -1.28 15.19 2.89
N GLY A 50 -1.10 14.03 3.50
CA GLY A 50 -0.53 13.92 4.83
C GLY A 50 0.90 14.46 4.91
N SER A 51 1.26 15.05 6.04
CA SER A 51 2.58 15.66 6.23
C SER A 51 3.75 14.68 6.09
N GLN A 52 3.51 13.38 6.23
CA GLN A 52 4.49 12.33 5.99
C GLN A 52 4.80 12.12 4.50
N PHE A 53 4.01 12.69 3.59
CA PHE A 53 4.16 12.54 2.15
C PHE A 53 4.44 13.87 1.43
N THR A 54 4.10 15.02 2.03
CA THR A 54 4.21 16.33 1.37
C THR A 54 4.28 17.47 2.36
N ASP A 55 4.95 18.53 1.96
CA ASP A 55 5.00 19.81 2.66
C ASP A 55 3.91 20.82 2.21
N ARG A 56 2.95 20.36 1.42
CA ARG A 56 1.92 21.21 0.81
C ARG A 56 1.26 22.18 1.77
N PHE A 57 0.93 21.73 2.98
CA PHE A 57 0.21 22.57 3.95
C PHE A 57 1.14 23.26 4.96
N THR A 58 2.41 22.87 5.01
CA THR A 58 3.43 23.49 5.87
C THR A 58 4.21 24.57 5.13
N SER A 59 4.25 24.54 3.80
CA SER A 59 4.88 25.56 2.97
C SER A 59 4.09 26.88 2.99
N LYS A 60 4.79 28.02 2.95
CA LYS A 60 4.17 29.34 2.86
C LYS A 60 3.25 29.49 1.64
N ALA A 61 3.60 28.85 0.55
CA ALA A 61 2.85 28.90 -0.72
C ALA A 61 1.62 27.97 -0.73
N LYS A 62 1.44 27.11 0.27
CA LYS A 62 0.40 26.05 0.31
C LYS A 62 0.38 25.16 -0.95
N THR A 63 1.53 25.03 -1.58
CA THR A 63 1.78 24.16 -2.73
C THR A 63 2.89 23.19 -2.39
N PRO A 64 2.89 21.95 -2.95
CA PRO A 64 3.99 21.01 -2.75
C PRO A 64 5.27 21.60 -3.35
N SER A 65 6.38 21.48 -2.62
CA SER A 65 7.68 21.95 -3.11
C SER A 65 8.33 21.02 -4.13
N GLY A 66 7.93 19.75 -4.13
CA GLY A 66 8.61 18.69 -4.87
C GLY A 66 9.98 18.30 -4.27
N GLN A 67 10.32 18.85 -3.10
CA GLN A 67 11.58 18.59 -2.38
C GLN A 67 11.34 17.89 -1.04
N HIS A 68 10.12 17.46 -0.77
CA HIS A 68 9.82 16.69 0.42
C HIS A 68 10.61 15.39 0.45
N VAL A 69 11.00 14.91 1.64
CA VAL A 69 11.80 13.70 1.80
C VAL A 69 11.18 12.49 1.08
N PHE A 70 9.85 12.39 1.07
CA PHE A 70 9.15 11.33 0.36
C PHE A 70 9.25 11.48 -1.17
N ASP A 71 9.18 12.72 -1.71
CA ASP A 71 9.38 12.99 -3.15
C ASP A 71 10.79 12.57 -3.59
N LEU A 72 11.80 12.95 -2.81
CA LEU A 72 13.19 12.58 -3.09
C LEU A 72 13.42 11.07 -3.01
N ALA A 73 12.77 10.39 -2.05
CA ALA A 73 12.82 8.94 -1.95
C ALA A 73 12.16 8.26 -3.16
N CYS A 74 11.02 8.76 -3.63
CA CYS A 74 10.37 8.27 -4.85
C CYS A 74 11.29 8.47 -6.07
N LEU A 75 11.86 9.65 -6.23
CA LEU A 75 12.77 9.98 -7.32
C LEU A 75 13.98 9.05 -7.34
N SER A 76 14.60 8.80 -6.18
CA SER A 76 15.77 7.90 -6.06
C SER A 76 15.45 6.45 -6.44
N LEU A 77 14.18 6.06 -6.32
CA LEU A 77 13.70 4.73 -6.68
C LEU A 77 13.12 4.65 -8.11
N GLY A 78 13.12 5.75 -8.86
CA GLY A 78 12.55 5.85 -10.20
C GLY A 78 11.02 5.75 -10.20
N ILE A 79 10.37 6.30 -9.18
CA ILE A 79 8.92 6.28 -8.98
C ILE A 79 8.39 7.71 -9.07
N GLU A 80 7.36 7.94 -9.88
CA GLU A 80 6.65 9.21 -9.90
C GLU A 80 5.72 9.32 -8.69
N HIS A 81 5.81 10.41 -7.94
CA HIS A 81 4.92 10.70 -6.84
C HIS A 81 3.85 11.70 -7.24
N HIS A 82 2.59 11.33 -7.04
CA HIS A 82 1.43 12.18 -7.25
C HIS A 82 0.64 12.34 -5.96
N LEU A 83 0.12 13.54 -5.75
CA LEU A 83 -0.76 13.85 -4.62
C LEU A 83 -2.22 13.80 -5.08
N CYS A 84 -3.10 13.25 -4.26
CA CYS A 84 -4.53 13.35 -4.49
C CYS A 84 -4.94 14.83 -4.52
N PRO A 85 -5.74 15.25 -5.51
CA PRO A 85 -6.29 16.59 -5.51
C PRO A 85 -7.07 16.83 -4.20
N PRO A 86 -6.92 18.01 -3.57
CA PRO A 86 -7.70 18.35 -2.39
C PRO A 86 -9.20 18.22 -2.66
N ARG A 87 -9.96 17.70 -1.71
CA ARG A 87 -11.41 17.51 -1.80
C ARG A 87 -11.91 16.53 -2.88
N HIS A 88 -11.06 15.61 -3.32
CA HIS A 88 -11.47 14.51 -4.21
C HIS A 88 -11.37 13.14 -3.51
N PRO A 89 -12.33 12.77 -2.63
CA PRO A 89 -12.29 11.54 -1.83
C PRO A 89 -12.31 10.26 -2.69
N GLN A 90 -12.83 10.33 -3.91
CA GLN A 90 -12.92 9.16 -4.80
C GLN A 90 -11.56 8.56 -5.16
N THR A 91 -10.52 9.37 -5.14
CA THR A 91 -9.17 8.94 -5.52
C THR A 91 -8.53 8.00 -4.49
N ASN A 92 -8.95 8.12 -3.22
CA ASN A 92 -8.43 7.33 -2.09
C ASN A 92 -9.39 6.22 -1.62
N GLY A 93 -10.55 6.11 -2.24
CA GLY A 93 -11.63 5.21 -1.80
C GLY A 93 -11.30 3.72 -1.75
N MET A 94 -10.23 3.27 -2.42
CA MET A 94 -9.75 1.89 -2.29
C MET A 94 -9.04 1.64 -0.97
N VAL A 95 -8.15 2.55 -0.60
CA VAL A 95 -7.41 2.49 0.67
C VAL A 95 -8.39 2.69 1.84
N GLU A 96 -9.32 3.63 1.73
CA GLU A 96 -10.34 3.87 2.76
C GLU A 96 -11.20 2.63 3.01
N ARG A 97 -11.67 1.95 1.96
CA ARG A 97 -12.45 0.70 2.11
C ARG A 97 -11.62 -0.44 2.71
N PHE A 98 -10.36 -0.54 2.35
CA PHE A 98 -9.48 -1.54 2.94
C PHE A 98 -9.24 -1.22 4.42
N ASN A 99 -8.95 0.04 4.76
CA ASN A 99 -8.77 0.49 6.14
C ASN A 99 -10.03 0.28 6.99
N GLY A 100 -11.23 0.46 6.42
CA GLY A 100 -12.49 0.14 7.08
C GLY A 100 -12.57 -1.33 7.51
N ARG A 101 -12.21 -2.26 6.62
CA ARG A 101 -12.15 -3.70 6.95
C ARG A 101 -11.12 -4.02 8.05
N ILE A 102 -9.96 -3.36 8.01
CA ILE A 102 -8.96 -3.52 9.09
C ILE A 102 -9.51 -3.00 10.41
N SER A 103 -10.17 -1.84 10.39
CA SER A 103 -10.80 -1.26 11.59
C SER A 103 -11.84 -2.21 12.20
N ASP A 104 -12.65 -2.87 11.37
CA ASP A 104 -13.62 -3.85 11.85
C ASP A 104 -12.94 -5.02 12.56
N ILE A 105 -11.84 -5.55 12.01
CA ILE A 105 -11.07 -6.63 12.64
C ILE A 105 -10.46 -6.18 13.97
N VAL A 106 -9.84 -5.00 13.97
CA VAL A 106 -9.16 -4.45 15.17
C VAL A 106 -10.16 -4.15 16.27
N ASN A 107 -11.33 -3.60 15.93
CA ASN A 107 -12.37 -3.24 16.91
C ASN A 107 -13.08 -4.46 17.52
N GLN A 108 -13.12 -5.59 16.80
CA GLN A 108 -13.76 -6.83 17.26
C GLN A 108 -12.83 -7.75 18.06
N THR A 109 -11.54 -7.45 18.08
CA THR A 109 -10.51 -8.31 18.70
C THR A 109 -9.78 -7.55 19.80
N ARG A 110 -9.61 -8.21 20.97
CA ARG A 110 -8.69 -7.72 22.01
C ARG A 110 -7.33 -8.37 21.81
N PHE A 111 -6.31 -7.55 21.64
CA PHE A 111 -4.93 -8.02 21.46
C PHE A 111 -4.17 -7.93 22.77
N ALA A 112 -3.51 -9.00 23.18
CA ALA A 112 -2.68 -9.03 24.38
C ALA A 112 -1.34 -8.30 24.17
N SER A 113 -0.89 -8.19 22.92
CA SER A 113 0.36 -7.53 22.57
C SER A 113 0.32 -6.89 21.18
N ALA A 114 1.28 -6.02 20.94
CA ALA A 114 1.50 -5.45 19.62
C ALA A 114 1.97 -6.50 18.58
N ALA A 115 2.64 -7.55 19.03
CA ALA A 115 3.05 -8.66 18.16
C ALA A 115 1.83 -9.45 17.68
N GLU A 116 0.89 -9.76 18.57
CA GLU A 116 -0.36 -10.43 18.20
C GLU A 116 -1.18 -9.62 17.17
N LEU A 117 -1.25 -8.30 17.34
CA LEU A 117 -1.87 -7.43 16.33
C LEU A 117 -1.16 -7.54 14.98
N ASP A 118 0.17 -7.44 14.97
CA ASP A 118 0.97 -7.51 13.73
C ASP A 118 0.81 -8.88 13.04
N ASP A 119 0.77 -9.97 13.81
CA ASP A 119 0.55 -11.34 13.29
C ASP A 119 -0.87 -11.47 12.69
N THR A 120 -1.89 -10.99 13.39
CA THR A 120 -3.28 -11.02 12.89
C THR A 120 -3.42 -10.22 11.60
N LEU A 121 -2.82 -9.03 11.53
CA LEU A 121 -2.83 -8.21 10.33
C LEU A 121 -2.08 -8.88 9.17
N SER A 122 -0.97 -9.56 9.45
CA SER A 122 -0.19 -10.29 8.45
C SER A 122 -0.98 -11.47 7.88
N GLN A 123 -1.68 -12.23 8.74
CA GLN A 123 -2.55 -13.32 8.33
C GLN A 123 -3.72 -12.80 7.47
N TYR A 124 -4.35 -11.71 7.89
CA TYR A 124 -5.41 -11.08 7.11
C TYR A 124 -4.91 -10.61 5.75
N LEU A 125 -3.74 -9.97 5.68
CA LEU A 125 -3.14 -9.53 4.42
C LEU A 125 -2.90 -10.70 3.47
N SER A 126 -2.37 -11.82 3.99
CA SER A 126 -2.18 -13.04 3.21
C SER A 126 -3.51 -13.58 2.68
N THR A 127 -4.51 -13.70 3.55
CA THR A 127 -5.86 -14.13 3.18
C THR A 127 -6.47 -13.18 2.12
N TYR A 128 -6.35 -11.88 2.31
CA TYR A 128 -6.86 -10.89 1.36
C TYR A 128 -6.24 -11.06 -0.03
N ASN A 129 -4.92 -11.12 -0.10
CA ASN A 129 -4.22 -11.21 -1.38
C ASN A 129 -4.44 -12.55 -2.10
N HIS A 130 -4.52 -13.66 -1.36
CA HIS A 130 -4.58 -15.00 -1.96
C HIS A 130 -5.99 -15.53 -2.16
N LEU A 131 -6.93 -15.23 -1.25
CA LEU A 131 -8.20 -15.92 -1.17
C LEU A 131 -9.42 -15.02 -1.37
N ILE A 132 -9.38 -13.75 -0.91
CA ILE A 132 -10.59 -12.90 -0.94
C ILE A 132 -10.87 -12.42 -2.36
N PRO A 133 -12.00 -12.86 -2.97
CA PRO A 133 -12.38 -12.43 -4.30
C PRO A 133 -12.75 -10.94 -4.32
N GLN A 134 -12.29 -10.22 -5.33
CA GLN A 134 -12.57 -8.81 -5.51
C GLN A 134 -13.59 -8.62 -6.65
N ARG A 135 -14.70 -7.95 -6.36
CA ARG A 135 -15.75 -7.69 -7.38
C ARG A 135 -15.17 -6.97 -8.62
N ALA A 136 -14.28 -6.02 -8.41
CA ALA A 136 -13.62 -5.29 -9.50
C ALA A 136 -12.69 -6.15 -10.36
N LEU A 137 -12.31 -7.34 -9.89
CA LEU A 137 -11.49 -8.33 -10.60
C LEU A 137 -12.32 -9.51 -11.11
N LYS A 138 -13.62 -9.33 -11.32
CA LYS A 138 -14.55 -10.41 -11.70
C LYS A 138 -14.48 -11.59 -10.74
N HIS A 139 -14.46 -11.29 -9.44
CA HIS A 139 -14.38 -12.25 -8.34
C HIS A 139 -13.06 -13.08 -8.26
N GLN A 140 -12.01 -12.61 -8.90
CA GLN A 140 -10.67 -13.17 -8.70
C GLN A 140 -10.00 -12.55 -7.47
N SER A 141 -9.08 -13.31 -6.84
CA SER A 141 -8.21 -12.75 -5.81
C SER A 141 -7.12 -11.86 -6.43
N PRO A 142 -6.51 -10.95 -5.66
CA PRO A 142 -5.37 -10.15 -6.13
C PRO A 142 -4.24 -10.97 -6.75
N ILE A 143 -3.87 -12.09 -6.14
CA ILE A 143 -2.80 -12.98 -6.67
C ILE A 143 -3.20 -13.63 -7.98
N GLN A 144 -4.46 -14.03 -8.16
CA GLN A 144 -4.94 -14.54 -9.45
C GLN A 144 -4.86 -13.47 -10.54
N ALA A 145 -5.25 -12.24 -10.23
CA ALA A 145 -5.10 -11.10 -11.15
C ALA A 145 -3.63 -10.81 -11.49
N LEU A 146 -2.73 -10.85 -10.51
CA LEU A 146 -1.28 -10.69 -10.74
C LEU A 146 -0.73 -11.78 -11.66
N LYS A 147 -1.11 -13.06 -11.45
CA LYS A 147 -0.68 -14.17 -12.31
C LYS A 147 -1.14 -13.97 -13.75
N LYS A 148 -2.39 -13.53 -13.95
CA LYS A 148 -2.93 -13.21 -15.27
C LYS A 148 -2.15 -12.08 -15.91
N TRP A 149 -1.98 -10.95 -15.22
CA TRP A 149 -1.18 -9.81 -15.73
C TRP A 149 0.24 -10.21 -16.10
N ARG A 150 0.87 -11.05 -15.29
CA ARG A 150 2.22 -11.54 -15.58
C ARG A 150 2.29 -12.41 -16.83
N SER A 151 1.28 -13.23 -17.10
CA SER A 151 1.24 -14.04 -18.34
C SER A 151 1.04 -13.15 -19.58
N GLU A 152 0.28 -12.05 -19.47
CA GLU A 152 -0.02 -11.14 -20.56
C GLU A 152 1.08 -10.09 -20.80
N LYS A 153 1.72 -9.60 -19.71
CA LYS A 153 2.70 -8.50 -19.71
C LYS A 153 3.86 -8.79 -18.74
N PRO A 154 4.69 -9.80 -19.02
CA PRO A 154 5.77 -10.22 -18.12
C PRO A 154 6.82 -9.12 -17.89
N GLU A 155 6.99 -8.18 -18.81
CA GLU A 155 7.93 -7.05 -18.73
C GLU A 155 7.60 -6.07 -17.59
N LEU A 156 6.38 -6.10 -17.07
CA LEU A 156 5.95 -5.27 -15.93
C LEU A 156 6.36 -5.87 -14.58
N PHE A 157 6.88 -7.09 -14.56
CA PHE A 157 7.19 -7.82 -13.34
C PHE A 157 8.68 -7.91 -13.08
N VAL A 158 9.05 -7.82 -11.81
CA VAL A 158 10.43 -7.95 -11.31
C VAL A 158 10.66 -9.24 -10.55
N LYS A 159 9.57 -9.92 -10.13
CA LYS A 159 9.60 -11.18 -9.37
C LYS A 159 8.56 -12.17 -9.88
N ARG A 160 8.77 -13.45 -9.54
CA ARG A 160 7.75 -14.47 -9.73
C ARG A 160 6.63 -14.31 -8.72
N VAL A 161 5.38 -14.31 -9.20
CA VAL A 161 4.19 -14.20 -8.35
C VAL A 161 4.00 -15.44 -7.47
N ASP A 162 4.45 -16.61 -7.95
CA ASP A 162 4.34 -17.90 -7.26
C ASP A 162 5.19 -18.00 -5.98
N LYS A 163 6.15 -17.07 -5.79
CA LYS A 163 7.01 -17.00 -4.60
C LYS A 163 6.51 -16.00 -3.56
N GLN A 164 5.32 -15.45 -3.72
CA GLN A 164 4.70 -14.67 -2.64
C GLN A 164 4.38 -15.61 -1.49
N PRO A 165 4.73 -15.28 -0.22
CA PRO A 165 4.41 -16.12 0.91
C PRO A 165 2.91 -16.36 0.96
N GLY A 166 2.51 -17.60 0.78
CA GLY A 166 1.14 -18.05 0.98
C GLY A 166 0.89 -18.41 2.44
N LEU A 167 -0.35 -18.79 2.74
CA LEU A 167 -0.77 -19.24 4.08
C LEU A 167 -0.09 -20.55 4.54
N ASP A 168 0.53 -21.28 3.60
CA ASP A 168 1.18 -22.56 3.87
C ASP A 168 2.66 -22.36 4.21
N LYS A 169 2.93 -21.91 5.42
CA LYS A 169 4.18 -22.13 6.15
C LYS A 169 3.91 -22.20 7.64
#